data_bd2fd5ce956d974a02791301ea1cc882
#
_entry.id   bd2fd5ce956d974a02791301ea1cc882
#
_cell.length_a   1.000
_cell.length_b   1.000
_cell.length_c   1.000
_cell.angle_alpha   90.00
_cell.angle_beta   90.00
_cell.angle_gamma   90.00
#
_symmetry.space_group_name_H-M   'P 1'
#
loop_
_entity.id
_entity.type
_entity.pdbx_description
1 polymer ?
#
loop_
_entity_poly.entity_id
_entity_poly.type
_entity_poly.pdbx_seq_one_letter_code
_entity_poly.pdbx_strand_id
1 'polypeptide(L)'
;MFSAFNDGYSATGNGLSFLVGRPSFTFGLTGQNVVLDTACSSSLVAVHLAVGSFHKLESASAHAGGTQCMLMSKTFGILNSIHALSHDGRCKTLDASADGYGRGECFAILYLQAPL
;
A
#
# COMPACT_ATOMS: atom_id res chain seq x y z
N MET A 1 6.59 12.31 26.09
CA MET A 1 5.59 11.33 25.66
C MET A 1 6.01 10.66 24.34
N PHE A 2 7.27 10.23 24.23
CA PHE A 2 7.84 9.56 23.04
C PHE A 2 8.61 8.27 23.39
N SER A 3 8.50 7.77 24.63
CA SER A 3 9.23 6.58 25.06
C SER A 3 8.53 5.25 24.76
N ALA A 4 7.31 5.26 24.23
CA ALA A 4 6.53 4.05 23.99
C ALA A 4 6.85 3.34 22.66
N PHE A 5 7.71 3.92 21.81
CA PHE A 5 8.01 3.39 20.47
C PHE A 5 9.43 2.84 20.29
N ASN A 6 10.20 2.71 21.37
CA ASN A 6 11.57 2.18 21.33
C ASN A 6 11.67 0.84 22.06
N ASP A 7 10.76 -0.08 21.80
CA ASP A 7 10.89 -1.46 22.23
C ASP A 7 11.57 -2.32 21.15
N GLY A 8 11.95 -3.54 21.49
CA GLY A 8 12.60 -4.46 20.56
C GLY A 8 11.76 -4.84 19.33
N TYR A 9 10.46 -4.54 19.33
CA TYR A 9 9.54 -4.82 18.23
C TYR A 9 9.30 -3.62 17.30
N SER A 10 9.81 -2.44 17.64
CA SER A 10 9.60 -1.23 16.85
C SER A 10 10.16 -1.35 15.43
N ALA A 11 11.32 -1.98 15.27
CA ALA A 11 11.92 -2.21 13.94
C ALA A 11 11.07 -3.17 13.10
N THR A 12 10.66 -4.30 13.69
CA THR A 12 9.85 -5.32 12.99
C THR A 12 8.40 -4.90 12.77
N GLY A 13 7.90 -3.98 13.60
CA GLY A 13 6.53 -3.45 13.50
C GLY A 13 6.38 -2.32 12.48
N ASN A 14 7.46 -1.55 12.22
CA ASN A 14 7.40 -0.35 11.36
C ASN A 14 8.20 -0.49 10.05
N GLY A 15 9.09 -1.48 9.94
CA GLY A 15 9.91 -1.66 8.74
C GLY A 15 9.08 -2.20 7.56
N LEU A 16 9.12 -1.50 6.43
CA LEU A 16 8.38 -1.90 5.22
C LEU A 16 8.82 -3.27 4.70
N SER A 17 10.09 -3.64 4.87
CA SER A 17 10.59 -4.97 4.52
C SER A 17 9.92 -6.09 5.34
N PHE A 18 9.58 -5.82 6.59
CA PHE A 18 8.84 -6.77 7.43
C PHE A 18 7.37 -6.88 7.03
N LEU A 19 6.78 -5.79 6.53
CA LEU A 19 5.41 -5.81 6.05
C LEU A 19 5.22 -6.85 4.93
N VAL A 20 6.12 -6.88 3.96
CA VAL A 20 6.05 -7.81 2.82
C VAL A 20 6.70 -9.16 3.14
N GLY A 21 7.69 -9.21 4.03
CA GLY A 21 8.36 -10.44 4.43
C GLY A 21 7.51 -11.37 5.29
N ARG A 22 6.62 -10.85 6.13
CA ARG A 22 5.75 -11.66 7.01
C ARG A 22 4.81 -12.59 6.25
N PRO A 23 4.05 -12.15 5.23
CA PRO A 23 3.26 -13.08 4.42
C PRO A 23 4.10 -14.18 3.79
N SER A 24 5.24 -13.83 3.22
CA SER A 24 6.13 -14.82 2.60
C SER A 24 6.63 -15.85 3.61
N PHE A 25 7.05 -15.41 4.79
CA PHE A 25 7.46 -16.31 5.87
C PHE A 25 6.32 -17.21 6.33
N THR A 26 5.13 -16.63 6.53
CA THR A 26 3.96 -17.36 7.05
C THR A 26 3.46 -18.41 6.07
N PHE A 27 3.48 -18.12 4.77
CA PHE A 27 2.97 -19.00 3.72
C PHE A 27 4.07 -19.80 3.01
N GLY A 28 5.33 -19.70 3.45
CA GLY A 28 6.45 -20.41 2.83
C GLY A 28 6.72 -19.99 1.38
N LEU A 29 6.45 -18.71 1.05
CA LEU A 29 6.68 -18.20 -0.30
C LEU A 29 8.18 -17.93 -0.51
N THR A 30 8.73 -18.36 -1.65
CA THR A 30 10.17 -18.27 -1.95
C THR A 30 10.50 -17.27 -3.05
N GLY A 31 9.49 -16.64 -3.66
CA GLY A 31 9.66 -15.63 -4.70
C GLY A 31 10.12 -14.27 -4.18
N GLN A 32 10.22 -13.34 -5.09
CA GLN A 32 10.59 -11.95 -4.77
C GLN A 32 9.58 -11.29 -3.84
N ASN A 33 10.10 -10.49 -2.90
CA ASN A 33 9.31 -9.64 -2.02
C ASN A 33 9.61 -8.18 -2.31
N VAL A 34 8.62 -7.42 -2.71
CA VAL A 34 8.76 -6.00 -3.03
C VAL A 34 7.69 -5.19 -2.31
N VAL A 35 8.11 -4.16 -1.61
CA VAL A 35 7.25 -3.10 -1.14
C VAL A 35 7.62 -1.81 -1.86
N LEU A 36 6.63 -1.07 -2.29
CA LEU A 36 6.81 0.15 -3.04
C LEU A 36 5.78 1.21 -2.63
N ASP A 37 6.13 2.45 -2.87
CA ASP A 37 5.23 3.59 -2.70
C ASP A 37 5.38 4.51 -3.92
N THR A 38 4.35 4.55 -4.74
CA THR A 38 4.17 5.48 -5.85
C THR A 38 2.86 6.26 -5.67
N ALA A 39 2.47 6.50 -4.41
CA ALA A 39 1.23 7.14 -4.00
C ALA A 39 0.00 6.37 -4.54
N CYS A 40 -0.95 7.05 -5.16
CA CYS A 40 -2.21 6.46 -5.65
C CYS A 40 -2.02 5.37 -6.73
N SER A 41 -0.86 5.29 -7.38
CA SER A 41 -0.56 4.28 -8.40
C SER A 41 0.12 3.02 -7.84
N SER A 42 0.40 2.94 -6.53
CA SER A 42 1.22 1.87 -5.93
C SER A 42 0.69 0.47 -6.25
N SER A 43 -0.60 0.21 -6.07
CA SER A 43 -1.17 -1.11 -6.33
C SER A 43 -1.08 -1.52 -7.81
N LEU A 44 -1.23 -0.57 -8.73
CA LEU A 44 -1.08 -0.83 -10.17
C LEU A 44 0.37 -1.14 -10.53
N VAL A 45 1.33 -0.41 -9.95
CA VAL A 45 2.77 -0.69 -10.14
C VAL A 45 3.14 -2.05 -9.55
N ALA A 46 2.57 -2.42 -8.39
CA ALA A 46 2.78 -3.76 -7.81
C ALA A 46 2.31 -4.87 -8.77
N VAL A 47 1.13 -4.72 -9.37
CA VAL A 47 0.62 -5.67 -10.39
C VAL A 47 1.53 -5.71 -11.62
N HIS A 48 1.99 -4.56 -12.09
CA HIS A 48 2.92 -4.48 -13.23
C HIS A 48 4.23 -5.23 -12.95
N LEU A 49 4.81 -5.07 -11.78
CA LEU A 49 6.03 -5.77 -11.37
C LEU A 49 5.80 -7.29 -11.27
N ALA A 50 4.66 -7.71 -10.72
CA ALA A 50 4.30 -9.12 -10.66
C ALA A 50 4.17 -9.76 -12.05
N VAL A 51 3.52 -9.09 -12.99
CA VAL A 51 3.44 -9.54 -14.39
C VAL A 51 4.82 -9.56 -15.04
N GLY A 52 5.65 -8.55 -14.76
CA GLY A 52 7.04 -8.51 -15.23
C GLY A 52 7.87 -9.72 -14.77
N SER A 53 7.65 -10.23 -13.55
CA SER A 53 8.34 -11.42 -13.04
C SER A 53 7.93 -12.70 -13.82
N PHE A 54 6.68 -12.78 -14.30
CA PHE A 54 6.24 -13.90 -15.14
C PHE A 54 6.94 -13.90 -16.49
N HIS A 55 7.04 -12.74 -17.14
CA HIS A 55 7.76 -12.62 -18.42
C HIS A 55 9.24 -12.98 -18.31
N LYS A 56 9.84 -12.78 -17.13
CA LYS A 56 11.24 -13.15 -16.86
C LYS A 56 11.40 -14.60 -16.37
N LEU A 57 10.30 -15.34 -16.23
CA LEU A 57 10.28 -16.71 -15.68
C LEU A 57 10.81 -16.78 -14.23
N GLU A 58 10.72 -15.69 -13.47
CA GLU A 58 11.18 -15.63 -12.08
C GLU A 58 10.13 -16.19 -11.10
N SER A 59 8.85 -16.19 -11.49
CA SER A 59 7.75 -16.76 -10.70
C SER A 59 6.62 -17.27 -11.60
N ALA A 60 5.90 -18.29 -11.14
CA ALA A 60 4.71 -18.84 -11.79
C ALA A 60 3.40 -18.21 -11.26
N SER A 61 3.44 -17.66 -10.05
CA SER A 61 2.31 -16.98 -9.44
C SER A 61 2.79 -15.85 -8.52
N ALA A 62 1.94 -14.90 -8.26
CA ALA A 62 2.26 -13.76 -7.38
C ALA A 62 1.01 -13.24 -6.65
N HIS A 63 1.24 -12.69 -5.46
CA HIS A 63 0.26 -11.87 -4.77
C HIS A 63 0.67 -10.40 -4.94
N ALA A 64 -0.22 -9.57 -5.46
CA ALA A 64 0.05 -8.16 -5.68
C ALA A 64 -1.16 -7.32 -5.27
N GLY A 65 -0.93 -6.15 -4.66
CA GLY A 65 -2.04 -5.30 -4.27
C GLY A 65 -1.60 -4.09 -3.48
N GLY A 66 -2.54 -3.49 -2.78
CA GLY A 66 -2.33 -2.31 -1.96
C GLY A 66 -3.09 -2.35 -0.65
N THR A 67 -2.58 -1.63 0.30
CA THR A 67 -3.21 -1.45 1.61
C THR A 67 -3.13 0.01 2.02
N GLN A 68 -4.21 0.50 2.60
CA GLN A 68 -4.29 1.83 3.20
C GLN A 68 -5.06 1.74 4.51
N CYS A 69 -4.40 2.12 5.61
CA CYS A 69 -5.01 2.28 6.91
C CYS A 69 -4.87 3.73 7.39
N MET A 70 -5.92 4.29 7.97
CA MET A 70 -5.96 5.68 8.44
C MET A 70 -5.87 5.75 9.97
N LEU A 71 -4.81 5.19 10.54
CA LEU A 71 -4.65 5.01 11.98
C LEU A 71 -4.21 6.29 12.72
N MET A 72 -3.73 7.30 12.01
CA MET A 72 -3.18 8.52 12.62
C MET A 72 -3.80 9.79 12.03
N SER A 73 -4.26 10.68 12.90
CA SER A 73 -4.76 12.01 12.53
C SER A 73 -3.70 12.90 11.87
N LYS A 74 -2.43 12.69 12.19
CA LYS A 74 -1.30 13.44 11.61
C LYS A 74 -1.30 13.41 10.09
N THR A 75 -1.63 12.28 9.48
CA THR A 75 -1.69 12.14 8.01
C THR A 75 -2.78 13.02 7.39
N PHE A 76 -3.93 13.15 8.07
CA PHE A 76 -4.98 14.08 7.66
C PHE A 76 -4.49 15.53 7.71
N GLY A 77 -3.78 15.92 8.78
CA GLY A 77 -3.20 17.26 8.91
C GLY A 77 -2.22 17.59 7.78
N ILE A 78 -1.33 16.65 7.44
CA ILE A 78 -0.35 16.80 6.34
C ILE A 78 -1.08 16.99 5.00
N LEU A 79 -2.05 16.13 4.68
CA LEU A 79 -2.79 16.21 3.42
C LEU A 79 -3.67 17.46 3.34
N ASN A 80 -4.20 17.90 4.48
CA ASN A 80 -5.00 19.13 4.55
C ASN A 80 -4.14 20.37 4.34
N SER A 81 -2.90 20.38 4.82
CA SER A 81 -1.97 21.52 4.64
C SER A 81 -1.60 21.80 3.18
N ILE A 82 -1.72 20.80 2.31
CA ILE A 82 -1.54 20.94 0.85
C ILE A 82 -2.87 21.03 0.10
N HIS A 83 -3.98 21.25 0.78
CA HIS A 83 -5.33 21.34 0.21
C HIS A 83 -5.74 20.13 -0.64
N ALA A 84 -5.28 18.92 -0.27
CA ALA A 84 -5.60 17.72 -1.01
C ALA A 84 -6.96 17.11 -0.65
N LEU A 85 -7.47 17.39 0.57
CA LEU A 85 -8.68 16.77 1.09
C LEU A 85 -9.90 17.69 0.94
N SER A 86 -11.02 17.10 0.54
CA SER A 86 -12.32 17.77 0.53
C SER A 86 -12.81 18.03 1.96
N HIS A 87 -13.40 19.20 2.21
CA HIS A 87 -13.90 19.60 3.51
C HIS A 87 -15.02 18.70 4.05
N ASP A 88 -15.85 18.16 3.18
CA ASP A 88 -16.96 17.27 3.53
C ASP A 88 -16.67 15.77 3.29
N GLY A 89 -15.42 15.45 2.94
CA GLY A 89 -14.98 14.09 2.69
C GLY A 89 -15.50 13.44 1.41
N ARG A 90 -16.00 14.23 0.46
CA ARG A 90 -16.53 13.77 -0.82
C ARG A 90 -15.64 14.19 -1.98
N CYS A 91 -15.42 13.30 -2.94
CA CYS A 91 -14.57 13.58 -4.10
C CYS A 91 -15.21 14.57 -5.10
N LYS A 92 -16.54 14.68 -5.17
CA LYS A 92 -17.27 15.56 -6.08
C LYS A 92 -16.75 15.49 -7.52
N THR A 93 -16.51 14.28 -8.00
CA THR A 93 -15.89 14.01 -9.30
C THR A 93 -16.72 14.61 -10.42
N LEU A 94 -16.09 15.38 -11.31
CA LEU A 94 -16.72 16.12 -12.43
C LEU A 94 -17.69 17.24 -12.00
N ASP A 95 -17.66 17.66 -10.75
CA ASP A 95 -18.46 18.77 -10.23
C ASP A 95 -17.61 20.04 -10.15
N ALA A 96 -18.19 21.19 -10.50
CA ALA A 96 -17.51 22.48 -10.40
C ALA A 96 -17.17 22.88 -8.96
N SER A 97 -17.83 22.29 -7.95
CA SER A 97 -17.55 22.48 -6.53
C SER A 97 -16.47 21.55 -5.99
N ALA A 98 -15.75 20.80 -6.83
CA ALA A 98 -14.69 19.91 -6.39
C ALA A 98 -13.58 20.70 -5.65
N ASP A 99 -13.29 20.27 -4.42
CA ASP A 99 -12.39 20.95 -3.48
C ASP A 99 -11.34 20.01 -2.85
N GLY A 100 -11.16 18.83 -3.40
CA GLY A 100 -10.25 17.80 -2.92
C GLY A 100 -10.87 16.40 -3.00
N TYR A 101 -10.21 15.41 -2.37
CA TYR A 101 -10.72 14.04 -2.36
C TYR A 101 -11.12 13.59 -0.95
N GLY A 102 -12.03 12.62 -0.89
CA GLY A 102 -12.37 11.88 0.34
C GLY A 102 -11.41 10.71 0.52
N ARG A 103 -10.88 10.52 1.74
CA ARG A 103 -10.03 9.38 2.07
C ARG A 103 -10.84 8.10 2.27
N GLY A 104 -10.19 6.97 2.02
CA GLY A 104 -10.75 5.66 2.28
C GLY A 104 -9.70 4.69 2.79
N GLU A 105 -10.12 3.64 3.46
CA GLU A 105 -9.30 2.50 3.84
C GLU A 105 -9.63 1.32 2.93
N CYS A 106 -8.61 0.59 2.56
CA CYS A 106 -8.75 -0.64 1.80
C CYS A 106 -7.57 -1.56 2.04
N PHE A 107 -7.82 -2.84 2.01
CA PHE A 107 -6.82 -3.89 1.92
C PHE A 107 -7.27 -4.84 0.80
N ALA A 108 -6.56 -4.78 -0.32
CA ALA A 108 -6.91 -5.58 -1.50
C ALA A 108 -5.67 -6.27 -2.09
N ILE A 109 -5.75 -7.58 -2.23
CA ILE A 109 -4.71 -8.41 -2.80
C ILE A 109 -5.28 -9.22 -3.95
N LEU A 110 -4.59 -9.20 -5.08
CA LEU A 110 -4.84 -10.04 -6.23
C LEU A 110 -3.91 -11.25 -6.20
N TYR A 111 -4.44 -12.42 -6.44
CA TYR A 111 -3.65 -13.57 -6.81
C TYR A 111 -3.54 -13.63 -8.33
N LEU A 112 -2.31 -13.61 -8.83
CA LEU A 112 -1.99 -13.63 -10.26
C LEU A 112 -1.27 -14.94 -10.58
N GLN A 113 -1.55 -15.50 -11.74
CA GLN A 113 -0.92 -16.71 -12.25
C GLN A 113 -0.47 -16.49 -13.68
N ALA A 114 0.74 -16.93 -13.99
CA ALA A 114 1.21 -16.96 -15.37
C ALA A 114 0.30 -17.85 -16.22
N PRO A 115 -0.03 -17.47 -17.47
CA PRO A 115 -0.70 -18.37 -18.38
C PRO A 115 0.16 -19.64 -18.61
N LEU A 116 -0.50 -20.80 -18.68
CA LEU A 116 0.13 -22.09 -18.96
C LEU A 116 0.69 -22.11 -20.38
#